data_0fd5e007700997cb112a02313b87338e
#
_entry.id   0fd5e007700997cb112a02313b87338e
#
_cell.length_a   1.000
_cell.length_b   1.000
_cell.length_c   1.000
_cell.angle_alpha   90.00
_cell.angle_beta   90.00
_cell.angle_gamma   90.00
#
_symmetry.space_group_name_H-M   'P 1'
#
loop_
_entity.id
_entity.type
_entity.pdbx_description
1 polymer ?
#
loop_
_entity_poly.entity_id
_entity_poly.type
_entity_poly.pdbx_seq_one_letter_code
_entity_poly.pdbx_strand_id
1 'polypeptide(L)'
;MKLIPIDQRLKDIASLVDNCDFVADIGTDHGYLPIYLIQNNQAKKAIASDVAIGPLNKAIENIEKYQLNDVIETRLCSGLTKIPSDVHTVIMAGMGANLIVDILKEAKYKYQTYLLQANLNVNVLRKYLTENNYMIIDEKVTYVNKKYYEILKVKIGHHKFTELEIKYGPINLKNKSEIFVKKYLSIVDNYKRILKDFKGSQEEYTRLNNEINEILEMLK
;
A
#
# COMPACT_ATOMS: atom_id res chain seq x y z
N MET A 1 4.39 -28.91 -0.48
CA MET A 1 5.42 -27.87 -0.22
C MET A 1 4.96 -27.01 0.96
N LYS A 2 5.84 -26.66 1.90
CA LYS A 2 5.44 -25.81 3.05
C LYS A 2 5.19 -24.39 2.56
N LEU A 3 4.04 -23.80 2.91
CA LEU A 3 3.74 -22.40 2.56
C LEU A 3 4.68 -21.44 3.31
N ILE A 4 5.07 -20.36 2.63
CA ILE A 4 5.86 -19.31 3.26
C ILE A 4 5.01 -18.58 4.31
N PRO A 5 5.51 -18.38 5.53
CA PRO A 5 4.79 -17.57 6.52
C PRO A 5 4.97 -16.09 6.17
N ILE A 6 3.84 -15.37 6.10
CA ILE A 6 3.81 -13.91 5.93
C ILE A 6 2.96 -13.27 7.02
N ASP A 7 3.24 -12.02 7.33
CA ASP A 7 2.46 -11.25 8.30
C ASP A 7 1.06 -10.88 7.77
N GLN A 8 0.21 -10.37 8.64
CA GLN A 8 -1.16 -10.01 8.27
C GLN A 8 -1.21 -8.88 7.24
N ARG A 9 -0.26 -7.93 7.26
CA ARG A 9 -0.19 -6.86 6.27
C ARG A 9 0.04 -7.40 4.86
N LEU A 10 0.99 -8.32 4.69
CA LEU A 10 1.25 -8.96 3.41
C LEU A 10 0.09 -9.87 2.97
N LYS A 11 -0.59 -10.56 3.91
CA LYS A 11 -1.81 -11.32 3.61
C LYS A 11 -2.92 -10.40 3.09
N ASP A 12 -3.09 -9.24 3.70
CA ASP A 12 -4.10 -8.27 3.28
C ASP A 12 -3.78 -7.65 1.92
N ILE A 13 -2.50 -7.40 1.60
CA ILE A 13 -2.07 -7.02 0.25
C ILE A 13 -2.40 -8.16 -0.74
N ALA A 14 -1.98 -9.39 -0.44
CA ALA A 14 -2.25 -10.54 -1.29
C ALA A 14 -3.75 -10.77 -1.52
N SER A 15 -4.61 -10.51 -0.51
CA SER A 15 -6.07 -10.66 -0.65
C SER A 15 -6.71 -9.71 -1.66
N LEU A 16 -6.04 -8.62 -2.02
CA LEU A 16 -6.48 -7.66 -3.02
C LEU A 16 -5.90 -7.92 -4.42
N VAL A 17 -4.94 -8.83 -4.54
CA VAL A 17 -4.39 -9.25 -5.84
C VAL A 17 -5.39 -10.13 -6.55
N ASP A 18 -5.89 -9.69 -7.72
CA ASP A 18 -6.66 -10.56 -8.61
C ASP A 18 -5.75 -11.65 -9.16
N ASN A 19 -6.29 -12.85 -9.42
CA ASN A 19 -5.54 -13.89 -10.10
C ASN A 19 -5.04 -13.35 -11.45
N CYS A 20 -3.75 -13.46 -11.68
CA CYS A 20 -3.11 -12.92 -12.87
C CYS A 20 -1.95 -13.80 -13.33
N ASP A 21 -1.54 -13.60 -14.58
CA ASP A 21 -0.42 -14.39 -15.12
C ASP A 21 0.93 -13.88 -14.61
N PHE A 22 1.07 -12.55 -14.41
CA PHE A 22 2.36 -11.96 -14.11
C PHE A 22 2.25 -10.79 -13.13
N VAL A 23 2.97 -10.87 -12.02
CA VAL A 23 3.04 -9.85 -10.98
C VAL A 23 4.47 -9.34 -10.80
N ALA A 24 4.64 -8.06 -10.44
CA ALA A 24 5.93 -7.51 -10.03
C ALA A 24 5.82 -6.88 -8.64
N ASP A 25 6.69 -7.27 -7.72
CA ASP A 25 6.84 -6.73 -6.38
C ASP A 25 8.08 -5.83 -6.32
N ILE A 26 7.86 -4.53 -6.12
CA ILE A 26 8.88 -3.49 -6.17
C ILE A 26 9.30 -3.11 -4.76
N GLY A 27 10.59 -3.22 -4.44
CA GLY A 27 11.10 -3.14 -3.07
C GLY A 27 10.72 -4.40 -2.29
N THR A 28 11.00 -5.54 -2.89
CA THR A 28 10.51 -6.85 -2.43
C THR A 28 11.10 -7.30 -1.09
N ASP A 29 12.22 -6.67 -0.66
CA ASP A 29 12.98 -6.99 0.54
C ASP A 29 13.39 -8.47 0.60
N HIS A 30 12.57 -9.34 1.14
CA HIS A 30 12.87 -10.78 1.31
C HIS A 30 12.16 -11.70 0.30
N GLY A 31 11.44 -11.18 -0.69
CA GLY A 31 10.68 -11.97 -1.68
C GLY A 31 9.45 -12.69 -1.12
N TYR A 32 9.00 -12.33 0.09
CA TYR A 32 7.92 -13.04 0.77
C TYR A 32 6.59 -12.98 0.00
N LEU A 33 6.25 -11.83 -0.53
CA LEU A 33 4.97 -11.65 -1.22
C LEU A 33 4.92 -12.36 -2.59
N PRO A 34 5.92 -12.25 -3.48
CA PRO A 34 5.97 -13.04 -4.71
C PRO A 34 5.88 -14.54 -4.48
N ILE A 35 6.65 -15.06 -3.50
CA ILE A 35 6.61 -16.48 -3.14
C ILE A 35 5.21 -16.89 -2.70
N TYR A 36 4.57 -16.09 -1.82
CA TYR A 36 3.24 -16.37 -1.33
C TYR A 36 2.19 -16.39 -2.44
N LEU A 37 2.23 -15.41 -3.37
CA LEU A 37 1.31 -15.32 -4.49
C LEU A 37 1.42 -16.52 -5.44
N ILE A 38 2.64 -16.96 -5.75
CA ILE A 38 2.88 -18.15 -6.57
C ILE A 38 2.39 -19.41 -5.86
N GLN A 39 2.71 -19.60 -4.58
CA GLN A 39 2.31 -20.78 -3.80
C GLN A 39 0.79 -20.90 -3.65
N ASN A 40 0.06 -19.78 -3.67
CA ASN A 40 -1.41 -19.75 -3.58
C ASN A 40 -2.09 -19.69 -4.96
N ASN A 41 -1.36 -19.89 -6.07
CA ASN A 41 -1.85 -19.84 -7.45
C ASN A 41 -2.54 -18.49 -7.80
N GLN A 42 -2.19 -17.39 -7.12
CA GLN A 42 -2.67 -16.05 -7.43
C GLN A 42 -1.88 -15.40 -8.57
N ALA A 43 -0.65 -15.88 -8.83
CA ALA A 43 0.16 -15.51 -9.98
C ALA A 43 0.84 -16.75 -10.57
N LYS A 44 1.07 -16.77 -11.90
CA LYS A 44 1.84 -17.83 -12.57
C LYS A 44 3.32 -17.51 -12.62
N LYS A 45 3.66 -16.22 -12.75
CA LYS A 45 5.04 -15.70 -12.77
C LYS A 45 5.15 -14.47 -11.90
N ALA A 46 6.32 -14.22 -11.35
CA ALA A 46 6.60 -13.02 -10.57
C ALA A 46 7.97 -12.42 -10.86
N ILE A 47 8.10 -11.11 -10.67
CA ILE A 47 9.36 -10.40 -10.53
C ILE A 47 9.45 -9.93 -9.08
N ALA A 48 10.56 -10.24 -8.43
CA ALA A 48 10.97 -9.70 -7.15
C ALA A 48 12.09 -8.69 -7.40
N SER A 49 11.83 -7.38 -7.23
CA SER A 49 12.84 -6.35 -7.50
C SER A 49 13.16 -5.52 -6.27
N ASP A 50 14.43 -5.11 -6.18
CA ASP A 50 14.89 -4.17 -5.16
C ASP A 50 16.02 -3.30 -5.73
N VAL A 51 16.19 -2.11 -5.15
CA VAL A 51 17.30 -1.20 -5.49
C VAL A 51 18.57 -1.59 -4.76
N ALA A 52 18.47 -2.29 -3.64
CA ALA A 52 19.57 -2.69 -2.79
C ALA A 52 19.90 -4.18 -2.94
N ILE A 53 21.20 -4.48 -3.13
CA ILE A 53 21.67 -5.86 -3.34
C ILE A 53 21.45 -6.76 -2.11
N GLY A 54 21.55 -6.21 -0.90
CA GLY A 54 21.36 -6.98 0.34
C GLY A 54 19.96 -7.59 0.47
N PRO A 55 18.87 -6.78 0.44
CA PRO A 55 17.51 -7.28 0.39
C PRO A 55 17.28 -8.23 -0.78
N LEU A 56 17.78 -7.92 -1.97
CA LEU A 56 17.63 -8.78 -3.14
C LEU A 56 18.25 -10.16 -2.95
N ASN A 57 19.45 -10.24 -2.35
CA ASN A 57 20.10 -11.52 -2.05
C ASN A 57 19.26 -12.37 -1.08
N LYS A 58 18.60 -11.74 -0.10
CA LYS A 58 17.66 -12.41 0.78
C LYS A 58 16.45 -12.97 0.04
N ALA A 59 15.94 -12.22 -0.94
CA ALA A 59 14.86 -12.70 -1.81
C ALA A 59 15.31 -13.92 -2.63
N ILE A 60 16.53 -13.89 -3.22
CA ILE A 60 17.12 -15.02 -3.96
C ILE A 60 17.21 -16.26 -3.06
N GLU A 61 17.80 -16.15 -1.88
CA GLU A 61 17.92 -17.25 -0.90
C GLU A 61 16.56 -17.89 -0.57
N ASN A 62 15.51 -17.04 -0.38
CA ASN A 62 14.17 -17.54 -0.10
C ASN A 62 13.53 -18.20 -1.32
N ILE A 63 13.67 -17.62 -2.52
CA ILE A 63 13.12 -18.19 -3.76
C ILE A 63 13.73 -19.56 -4.03
N GLU A 64 15.04 -19.71 -3.88
CA GLU A 64 15.78 -20.99 -3.99
C GLU A 64 15.29 -22.02 -2.96
N LYS A 65 15.18 -21.60 -1.70
CA LYS A 65 14.67 -22.45 -0.60
C LYS A 65 13.29 -23.02 -0.87
N TYR A 66 12.44 -22.25 -1.54
CA TYR A 66 11.08 -22.69 -1.91
C TYR A 66 11.01 -23.29 -3.32
N GLN A 67 12.15 -23.43 -4.03
CA GLN A 67 12.24 -24.04 -5.36
C GLN A 67 11.35 -23.36 -6.40
N LEU A 68 11.36 -22.02 -6.42
CA LEU A 68 10.52 -21.19 -7.29
C LEU A 68 11.32 -20.38 -8.32
N ASN A 69 12.60 -20.74 -8.57
CA ASN A 69 13.50 -20.01 -9.48
C ASN A 69 13.00 -19.99 -10.93
N ASP A 70 12.23 -21.00 -11.34
CA ASP A 70 11.70 -21.11 -12.72
C ASP A 70 10.53 -20.14 -12.96
N VAL A 71 9.90 -19.62 -11.91
CA VAL A 71 8.68 -18.80 -11.98
C VAL A 71 8.81 -17.44 -11.30
N ILE A 72 9.86 -17.21 -10.50
CA ILE A 72 10.15 -15.92 -9.86
C ILE A 72 11.52 -15.42 -10.29
N GLU A 73 11.53 -14.35 -11.08
CA GLU A 73 12.76 -13.66 -11.49
C GLU A 73 13.12 -12.57 -10.49
N THR A 74 14.42 -12.41 -10.17
CA THR A 74 14.90 -11.31 -9.31
C THR A 74 15.56 -10.23 -10.16
N ARG A 75 15.35 -8.95 -9.83
CA ARG A 75 15.91 -7.80 -10.56
C ARG A 75 16.45 -6.73 -9.63
N LEU A 76 17.74 -6.44 -9.80
CA LEU A 76 18.35 -5.25 -9.17
C LEU A 76 18.03 -4.03 -10.04
N CYS A 77 17.09 -3.20 -9.59
CA CYS A 77 16.67 -2.00 -10.32
C CYS A 77 15.97 -0.97 -9.43
N SER A 78 16.01 0.29 -9.86
CA SER A 78 15.23 1.37 -9.23
C SER A 78 13.81 1.36 -9.75
N GLY A 79 12.84 1.26 -8.84
CA GLY A 79 11.42 1.34 -9.17
C GLY A 79 11.02 0.44 -10.33
N LEU A 80 10.40 1.04 -11.36
CA LEU A 80 9.84 0.32 -12.52
C LEU A 80 10.77 0.30 -13.76
N THR A 81 12.03 0.74 -13.62
CA THR A 81 12.93 0.94 -14.77
C THR A 81 13.22 -0.31 -15.58
N LYS A 82 13.24 -1.50 -14.95
CA LYS A 82 13.46 -2.79 -15.62
C LYS A 82 12.25 -3.71 -15.57
N ILE A 83 11.06 -3.19 -15.29
CA ILE A 83 9.84 -4.01 -15.26
C ILE A 83 9.18 -3.99 -16.64
N PRO A 84 8.94 -5.16 -17.26
CA PRO A 84 8.42 -5.24 -18.61
C PRO A 84 6.92 -4.88 -18.66
N SER A 85 6.45 -4.47 -19.84
CA SER A 85 5.10 -3.93 -20.04
C SER A 85 3.98 -4.99 -19.97
N ASP A 86 4.31 -6.27 -20.04
CA ASP A 86 3.38 -7.40 -19.94
C ASP A 86 3.07 -7.85 -18.51
N VAL A 87 3.66 -7.20 -17.51
CA VAL A 87 3.26 -7.36 -16.11
C VAL A 87 1.82 -6.87 -15.94
N HIS A 88 0.94 -7.70 -15.35
CA HIS A 88 -0.46 -7.36 -15.10
C HIS A 88 -0.64 -6.52 -13.84
N THR A 89 0.02 -6.94 -12.76
CA THR A 89 -0.13 -6.31 -11.46
C THR A 89 1.23 -5.90 -10.90
N VAL A 90 1.34 -4.63 -10.53
CA VAL A 90 2.51 -4.07 -9.84
C VAL A 90 2.17 -3.84 -8.37
N ILE A 91 3.03 -4.29 -7.48
CA ILE A 91 2.89 -4.10 -6.04
C ILE A 91 4.03 -3.20 -5.56
N MET A 92 3.69 -2.14 -4.83
CA MET A 92 4.63 -1.26 -4.14
C MET A 92 4.16 -1.09 -2.70
N ALA A 93 4.81 -1.77 -1.77
CA ALA A 93 4.41 -1.80 -0.37
C ALA A 93 5.57 -1.51 0.59
N GLY A 94 5.26 -0.90 1.73
CA GLY A 94 6.27 -0.60 2.75
C GLY A 94 7.13 0.63 2.48
N MET A 95 6.75 1.47 1.53
CA MET A 95 7.47 2.67 1.10
C MET A 95 6.81 3.94 1.63
N GLY A 96 7.48 5.09 1.55
CA GLY A 96 6.86 6.40 1.73
C GLY A 96 6.00 6.78 0.51
N ALA A 97 4.93 7.57 0.72
CA ALA A 97 4.04 7.99 -0.38
C ALA A 97 4.79 8.76 -1.48
N ASN A 98 5.71 9.65 -1.11
CA ASN A 98 6.50 10.41 -2.08
C ASN A 98 7.35 9.49 -2.97
N LEU A 99 7.97 8.46 -2.39
CA LEU A 99 8.76 7.49 -3.17
C LEU A 99 7.88 6.73 -4.16
N ILE A 100 6.68 6.28 -3.74
CA ILE A 100 5.73 5.62 -4.65
C ILE A 100 5.34 6.58 -5.79
N VAL A 101 5.04 7.83 -5.46
CA VAL A 101 4.71 8.87 -6.46
C VAL A 101 5.85 9.09 -7.45
N ASP A 102 7.09 9.18 -6.98
CA ASP A 102 8.26 9.38 -7.84
C ASP A 102 8.48 8.17 -8.77
N ILE A 103 8.34 6.94 -8.25
CA ILE A 103 8.40 5.72 -9.07
C ILE A 103 7.30 5.72 -10.14
N LEU A 104 6.08 6.16 -9.81
CA LEU A 104 4.98 6.23 -10.77
C LEU A 104 5.20 7.31 -11.85
N LYS A 105 5.83 8.44 -11.51
CA LYS A 105 6.20 9.50 -12.47
C LYS A 105 7.27 9.05 -13.46
N GLU A 106 8.25 8.29 -12.98
CA GLU A 106 9.36 7.79 -13.79
C GLU A 106 9.02 6.53 -14.60
N ALA A 107 7.83 5.95 -14.37
CA ALA A 107 7.42 4.73 -15.02
C ALA A 107 7.29 4.90 -16.54
N LYS A 108 7.99 4.07 -17.31
CA LYS A 108 7.90 4.04 -18.77
C LYS A 108 6.54 3.55 -19.27
N TYR A 109 5.90 2.67 -18.50
CA TYR A 109 4.62 2.03 -18.84
C TYR A 109 3.61 2.24 -17.72
N LYS A 110 2.33 2.25 -18.08
CA LYS A 110 1.23 2.10 -17.13
C LYS A 110 0.75 0.66 -17.14
N TYR A 111 0.62 0.06 -15.96
CA TYR A 111 0.20 -1.33 -15.78
C TYR A 111 -1.30 -1.42 -15.50
N GLN A 112 -1.87 -2.59 -15.70
CA GLN A 112 -3.31 -2.80 -15.59
C GLN A 112 -3.82 -2.59 -14.16
N THR A 113 -3.07 -3.07 -13.16
CA THR A 113 -3.43 -2.98 -11.74
C THR A 113 -2.21 -2.65 -10.89
N TYR A 114 -2.43 -1.84 -9.85
CA TYR A 114 -1.43 -1.55 -8.84
C TYR A 114 -1.98 -1.85 -7.45
N LEU A 115 -1.18 -2.45 -6.58
CA LEU A 115 -1.38 -2.54 -5.14
C LEU A 115 -0.36 -1.61 -4.48
N LEU A 116 -0.85 -0.54 -3.87
CA LEU A 116 -0.01 0.51 -3.30
C LEU A 116 -0.24 0.59 -1.79
N GLN A 117 0.82 0.44 -1.01
CA GLN A 117 0.76 0.62 0.43
C GLN A 117 1.87 1.58 0.88
N ALA A 118 1.46 2.79 1.21
CA ALA A 118 2.37 3.80 1.77
C ALA A 118 2.38 3.72 3.30
N ASN A 119 3.58 3.80 3.88
CA ASN A 119 3.74 3.78 5.34
C ASN A 119 3.24 5.07 6.01
N LEU A 120 3.33 6.19 5.28
CA LEU A 120 2.95 7.53 5.75
C LEU A 120 2.39 8.35 4.58
N ASN A 121 1.59 9.37 4.90
CA ASN A 121 1.11 10.38 3.96
C ASN A 121 0.31 9.81 2.77
N VAL A 122 -0.57 8.84 3.02
CA VAL A 122 -1.39 8.19 1.96
C VAL A 122 -2.24 9.21 1.19
N ASN A 123 -2.65 10.31 1.82
CA ASN A 123 -3.34 11.42 1.18
C ASN A 123 -2.54 12.05 0.02
N VAL A 124 -1.21 12.15 0.15
CA VAL A 124 -0.32 12.62 -0.95
C VAL A 124 -0.39 11.66 -2.13
N LEU A 125 -0.37 10.36 -1.86
CA LEU A 125 -0.52 9.34 -2.91
C LEU A 125 -1.90 9.43 -3.59
N ARG A 126 -3.00 9.52 -2.83
CA ARG A 126 -4.36 9.66 -3.38
C ARG A 126 -4.51 10.92 -4.24
N LYS A 127 -3.94 12.05 -3.78
CA LYS A 127 -3.93 13.29 -4.56
C LYS A 127 -3.24 13.10 -5.92
N TYR A 128 -2.05 12.51 -5.92
CA TYR A 128 -1.33 12.22 -7.16
C TYR A 128 -2.14 11.30 -8.09
N LEU A 129 -2.77 10.26 -7.55
CA LEU A 129 -3.56 9.30 -8.34
C LEU A 129 -4.73 9.99 -9.06
N THR A 130 -5.50 10.85 -8.37
CA THR A 130 -6.62 11.57 -8.99
C THR A 130 -6.18 12.56 -10.07
N GLU A 131 -4.98 13.16 -9.92
CA GLU A 131 -4.43 14.12 -10.87
C GLU A 131 -3.78 13.46 -12.11
N ASN A 132 -3.50 12.13 -12.07
CA ASN A 132 -2.72 11.44 -13.10
C ASN A 132 -3.44 10.27 -13.76
N ASN A 133 -4.78 10.31 -13.81
CA ASN A 133 -5.62 9.31 -14.48
C ASN A 133 -5.46 7.90 -13.88
N TYR A 134 -5.46 7.82 -12.55
CA TYR A 134 -5.59 6.58 -11.81
C TYR A 134 -6.89 6.60 -11.00
N MET A 135 -7.53 5.46 -10.89
CA MET A 135 -8.75 5.26 -10.13
C MET A 135 -8.52 4.23 -9.03
N ILE A 136 -8.84 4.57 -7.80
CA ILE A 136 -8.87 3.63 -6.68
C ILE A 136 -10.14 2.81 -6.82
N ILE A 137 -10.00 1.49 -6.96
CA ILE A 137 -11.10 0.56 -7.15
C ILE A 137 -11.40 -0.28 -5.91
N ASP A 138 -10.43 -0.40 -5.00
CA ASP A 138 -10.60 -1.02 -3.69
C ASP A 138 -9.60 -0.44 -2.68
N GLU A 139 -9.94 -0.48 -1.40
CA GLU A 139 -9.08 -0.06 -0.30
C GLU A 139 -9.31 -0.94 0.93
N LYS A 140 -8.22 -1.20 1.63
CA LYS A 140 -8.26 -1.96 2.88
C LYS A 140 -7.41 -1.30 3.96
N VAL A 141 -7.94 -1.20 5.17
CA VAL A 141 -7.15 -0.84 6.35
C VAL A 141 -6.79 -2.11 7.10
N THR A 142 -5.53 -2.24 7.48
CA THR A 142 -5.04 -3.35 8.32
C THR A 142 -4.31 -2.83 9.54
N TYR A 143 -4.30 -3.62 10.62
CA TYR A 143 -3.63 -3.29 11.88
C TYR A 143 -2.66 -4.40 12.25
N VAL A 144 -1.36 -4.08 12.21
CA VAL A 144 -0.28 -5.02 12.45
C VAL A 144 0.81 -4.35 13.29
N ASN A 145 1.32 -5.04 14.30
CA ASN A 145 2.40 -4.53 15.15
C ASN A 145 2.12 -3.12 15.72
N LYS A 146 0.89 -2.87 16.19
CA LYS A 146 0.42 -1.60 16.75
C LYS A 146 0.42 -0.43 15.75
N LYS A 147 0.40 -0.71 14.45
CA LYS A 147 0.34 0.29 13.38
C LYS A 147 -0.81 0.00 12.43
N TYR A 148 -1.47 1.05 11.96
CA TYR A 148 -2.45 0.98 10.90
C TYR A 148 -1.77 1.22 9.55
N TYR A 149 -2.13 0.43 8.56
CA TYR A 149 -1.69 0.58 7.18
C TYR A 149 -2.90 0.64 6.27
N GLU A 150 -2.79 1.43 5.22
CA GLU A 150 -3.80 1.54 4.18
C GLU A 150 -3.24 0.97 2.89
N ILE A 151 -3.99 0.06 2.28
CA ILE A 151 -3.66 -0.61 1.03
C ILE A 151 -4.66 -0.13 -0.01
N LEU A 152 -4.15 0.36 -1.14
CA LEU A 152 -4.95 0.86 -2.25
C LEU A 152 -4.81 -0.09 -3.44
N LYS A 153 -5.93 -0.54 -4.00
CA LYS A 153 -5.97 -1.21 -5.31
C LYS A 153 -6.37 -0.20 -6.35
N VAL A 154 -5.52 -0.04 -7.36
CA VAL A 154 -5.59 1.07 -8.31
C VAL A 154 -5.54 0.54 -9.73
N LYS A 155 -6.34 1.13 -10.62
CA LYS A 155 -6.30 0.89 -12.07
C LYS A 155 -6.13 2.21 -12.83
N ILE A 156 -5.78 2.12 -14.11
CA ILE A 156 -5.87 3.27 -15.00
C ILE A 156 -7.35 3.65 -15.15
N GLY A 157 -7.64 4.90 -14.97
CA GLY A 157 -9.01 5.41 -15.04
C GLY A 157 -9.08 6.85 -14.55
N HIS A 158 -10.21 7.51 -14.77
CA HIS A 158 -10.41 8.88 -14.34
C HIS A 158 -11.47 8.93 -13.24
N HIS A 159 -11.08 9.47 -12.10
CA HIS A 159 -12.00 9.80 -11.01
C HIS A 159 -11.46 11.03 -10.27
N LYS A 160 -12.31 12.03 -10.09
CA LYS A 160 -11.96 13.23 -9.33
C LYS A 160 -12.37 13.04 -7.89
N PHE A 161 -11.41 12.83 -7.01
CA PHE A 161 -11.67 12.69 -5.59
C PHE A 161 -11.96 14.04 -4.92
N THR A 162 -12.90 14.03 -3.97
CA THR A 162 -13.13 15.15 -3.05
C THR A 162 -12.00 15.25 -2.02
N GLU A 163 -11.90 16.36 -1.29
CA GLU A 163 -10.93 16.55 -0.21
C GLU A 163 -11.06 15.44 0.87
N LEU A 164 -12.28 15.04 1.21
CA LEU A 164 -12.55 13.96 2.16
C LEU A 164 -12.07 12.60 1.62
N GLU A 165 -12.31 12.31 0.35
CA GLU A 165 -11.83 11.08 -0.28
C GLU A 165 -10.30 11.03 -0.40
N ILE A 166 -9.65 12.16 -0.64
CA ILE A 166 -8.18 12.26 -0.59
C ILE A 166 -7.67 11.98 0.83
N LYS A 167 -8.32 12.53 1.85
CA LYS A 167 -7.90 12.41 3.25
C LYS A 167 -8.14 11.01 3.81
N TYR A 168 -9.32 10.43 3.58
CA TYR A 168 -9.78 9.22 4.26
C TYR A 168 -9.89 7.99 3.36
N GLY A 169 -9.94 8.17 2.05
CA GLY A 169 -10.09 7.13 1.04
C GLY A 169 -11.53 6.93 0.59
N PRO A 170 -11.78 6.90 -0.74
CA PRO A 170 -13.14 6.83 -1.30
C PRO A 170 -13.87 5.55 -0.92
N ILE A 171 -13.18 4.41 -0.94
CA ILE A 171 -13.78 3.11 -0.61
C ILE A 171 -13.87 2.92 0.92
N ASN A 172 -12.86 3.38 1.65
CA ASN A 172 -12.87 3.36 3.11
C ASN A 172 -14.02 4.19 3.69
N LEU A 173 -14.29 5.39 3.14
CA LEU A 173 -15.43 6.24 3.53
C LEU A 173 -16.77 5.57 3.28
N LYS A 174 -16.90 4.87 2.16
CA LYS A 174 -18.12 4.15 1.80
C LYS A 174 -18.37 2.94 2.70
N ASN A 175 -17.31 2.16 2.97
CA ASN A 175 -17.43 0.87 3.64
C ASN A 175 -17.36 0.98 5.16
N LYS A 176 -16.66 1.97 5.70
CA LYS A 176 -16.42 2.20 7.14
C LYS A 176 -16.14 0.91 7.91
N SER A 177 -15.17 0.10 7.43
CA SER A 177 -14.83 -1.16 8.08
C SER A 177 -14.50 -0.97 9.57
N GLU A 178 -14.69 -2.00 10.37
CA GLU A 178 -14.42 -1.94 11.83
C GLU A 178 -13.00 -1.45 12.13
N ILE A 179 -12.00 -1.90 11.34
CA ILE A 179 -10.59 -1.49 11.52
C ILE A 179 -10.41 -0.01 11.13
N PHE A 180 -11.08 0.46 10.07
CA PHE A 180 -11.09 1.87 9.69
C PHE A 180 -11.65 2.75 10.81
N VAL A 181 -12.82 2.39 11.35
CA VAL A 181 -13.44 3.11 12.48
C VAL A 181 -12.51 3.12 13.70
N LYS A 182 -11.95 1.97 14.08
CA LYS A 182 -10.99 1.86 15.19
C LYS A 182 -9.76 2.74 14.99
N LYS A 183 -9.23 2.81 13.76
CA LYS A 183 -8.11 3.69 13.43
C LYS A 183 -8.41 5.13 13.78
N TYR A 184 -9.52 5.65 13.30
CA TYR A 184 -9.85 7.07 13.48
C TYR A 184 -10.32 7.40 14.90
N LEU A 185 -11.03 6.50 15.58
CA LEU A 185 -11.32 6.65 17.00
C LEU A 185 -10.04 6.69 17.85
N SER A 186 -9.04 5.87 17.52
CA SER A 186 -7.75 5.93 18.24
C SER A 186 -7.01 7.27 18.06
N ILE A 187 -7.16 7.91 16.90
CA ILE A 187 -6.64 9.28 16.65
C ILE A 187 -7.39 10.30 17.50
N VAL A 188 -8.72 10.22 17.52
CA VAL A 188 -9.56 11.10 18.37
C VAL A 188 -9.19 10.98 19.84
N ASP A 189 -9.04 9.76 20.35
CA ASP A 189 -8.66 9.52 21.75
C ASP A 189 -7.27 10.07 22.07
N ASN A 190 -6.33 9.93 21.14
CA ASN A 190 -5.00 10.51 21.28
C ASN A 190 -5.06 12.04 21.31
N TYR A 191 -5.81 12.69 20.41
CA TYR A 191 -5.96 14.15 20.40
C TYR A 191 -6.66 14.66 21.67
N LYS A 192 -7.73 13.99 22.13
CA LYS A 192 -8.39 14.32 23.40
C LYS A 192 -7.44 14.22 24.60
N ARG A 193 -6.55 13.21 24.61
CA ARG A 193 -5.54 13.07 25.66
C ARG A 193 -4.52 14.21 25.63
N ILE A 194 -4.06 14.61 24.45
CA ILE A 194 -3.16 15.73 24.26
C ILE A 194 -3.83 17.03 24.76
N LEU A 195 -5.10 17.24 24.42
CA LEU A 195 -5.82 18.47 24.78
C LEU A 195 -6.10 18.61 26.30
N LYS A 196 -6.09 17.53 27.09
CA LYS A 196 -6.29 17.60 28.55
C LYS A 196 -5.24 18.45 29.26
N ASP A 197 -3.98 18.32 28.85
CA ASP A 197 -2.84 19.03 29.51
C ASP A 197 -2.14 19.94 28.49
N PHE A 198 -2.91 20.47 27.53
CA PHE A 198 -2.37 21.22 26.42
C PHE A 198 -1.73 22.54 26.87
N LYS A 199 -0.46 22.75 26.52
CA LYS A 199 0.32 23.94 26.79
C LYS A 199 0.80 24.70 25.56
N GLY A 200 0.25 24.33 24.38
CA GLY A 200 0.60 24.94 23.10
C GLY A 200 -0.20 26.23 22.81
N SER A 201 -0.15 26.68 21.56
CA SER A 201 -0.85 27.86 21.10
C SER A 201 -2.36 27.64 20.99
N GLN A 202 -3.15 28.72 21.08
CA GLN A 202 -4.60 28.69 20.86
C GLN A 202 -4.93 28.19 19.42
N GLU A 203 -4.09 28.49 18.46
CA GLU A 203 -4.23 28.02 17.07
C GLU A 203 -4.10 26.49 16.97
N GLU A 204 -3.10 25.92 17.62
CA GLU A 204 -2.91 24.46 17.69
C GLU A 204 -4.07 23.75 18.41
N TYR A 205 -4.53 24.34 19.54
CA TYR A 205 -5.70 23.83 20.26
C TYR A 205 -6.92 23.78 19.34
N THR A 206 -7.20 24.87 18.64
CA THR A 206 -8.33 24.97 17.71
C THR A 206 -8.20 23.96 16.55
N ARG A 207 -7.01 23.81 15.98
CA ARG A 207 -6.73 22.84 14.92
C ARG A 207 -7.03 21.41 15.36
N LEU A 208 -6.56 20.99 16.56
CA LEU A 208 -6.81 19.63 17.06
C LEU A 208 -8.31 19.39 17.34
N ASN A 209 -9.03 20.37 17.86
CA ASN A 209 -10.48 20.24 18.05
C ASN A 209 -11.23 20.13 16.72
N ASN A 210 -10.85 20.90 15.72
CA ASN A 210 -11.45 20.81 14.39
C ASN A 210 -11.20 19.43 13.75
N GLU A 211 -9.98 18.88 13.88
CA GLU A 211 -9.67 17.52 13.45
C GLU A 211 -10.54 16.45 14.15
N ILE A 212 -10.72 16.58 15.48
CA ILE A 212 -11.60 15.68 16.24
C ILE A 212 -13.03 15.74 15.69
N ASN A 213 -13.57 16.95 15.51
CA ASN A 213 -14.93 17.14 15.03
C ASN A 213 -15.12 16.61 13.61
N GLU A 214 -14.17 16.87 12.71
CA GLU A 214 -14.18 16.36 11.34
C GLU A 214 -14.18 14.82 11.31
N ILE A 215 -13.30 14.18 12.12
CA ILE A 215 -13.25 12.72 12.21
C ILE A 215 -14.58 12.16 12.74
N LEU A 216 -15.13 12.74 13.80
CA LEU A 216 -16.38 12.28 14.39
C LEU A 216 -17.56 12.45 13.42
N GLU A 217 -17.58 13.51 12.63
CA GLU A 217 -18.59 13.73 11.59
C GLU A 217 -18.43 12.72 10.44
N MET A 218 -17.21 12.50 9.98
CA MET A 218 -16.88 11.51 8.95
C MET A 218 -17.30 10.09 9.36
N LEU A 219 -17.26 9.75 10.65
CA LEU A 219 -17.63 8.42 11.16
C LEU A 219 -19.14 8.20 11.29
N LYS A 220 -19.97 9.24 11.31
CA LYS A 220 -21.44 9.12 11.27
C LYS A 220 -21.89 8.58 9.91
#